data_f825405787b458f90f800feafbaaa133
#
_entry.id   f825405787b458f90f800feafbaaa133
#
_cell.length_a   1.000
_cell.length_b   1.000
_cell.length_c   1.000
_cell.angle_alpha   90.00
_cell.angle_beta   90.00
_cell.angle_gamma   90.00
#
_symmetry.space_group_name_H-M   'P 1'
#
loop_
_entity.id
_entity.type
_entity.pdbx_description
1 polymer ?
#
loop_
_entity_poly.entity_id
_entity_poly.type
_entity_poly.pdbx_seq_one_letter_code
_entity_poly.pdbx_strand_id
1 'polypeptide(L)' 'MNFELYEVWAVDEAGHEELVETTSSKKEALEIADANLGLGAMEAIVYQEDENGDLHEIKRFGHG' A
#
# COMPACT_ATOMS: atom_id res chain seq x y z
N MET A 1 23.11 0.69 6.54
CA MET A 1 21.94 1.57 6.69
C MET A 1 20.73 0.90 6.05
N ASN A 2 19.68 0.71 6.81
CA ASN A 2 18.48 0.09 6.29
C ASN A 2 17.65 1.11 5.53
N PHE A 3 17.44 0.83 4.24
CA PHE A 3 16.57 1.63 3.43
C PHE A 3 15.18 0.99 3.45
N GLU A 4 14.20 1.74 3.88
CA GLU A 4 12.82 1.26 3.89
C GLU A 4 11.97 2.20 3.07
N LEU A 5 11.27 1.63 2.10
CA LEU A 5 10.31 2.36 1.29
C LEU A 5 9.05 1.54 1.19
N TYR A 6 7.94 2.18 1.41
CA TYR A 6 6.63 1.53 1.35
C TYR A 6 5.79 2.18 0.27
N GLU A 7 5.03 1.38 -0.45
CA GLU A 7 4.10 1.85 -1.47
C GLU A 7 2.70 1.44 -1.06
N VAL A 8 1.77 2.36 -1.17
CA VAL A 8 0.36 2.09 -0.91
C VAL A 8 -0.37 2.11 -2.24
N TRP A 9 -1.06 1.03 -2.53
CA TRP A 9 -1.84 0.88 -3.76
C TRP A 9 -3.30 0.69 -3.41
N ALA A 10 -4.19 1.28 -4.20
CA ALA A 10 -5.63 1.12 -4.04
C ALA A 10 -6.17 0.35 -5.24
N VAL A 11 -7.16 -0.50 -4.98
CA VAL A 11 -7.82 -1.30 -6.01
C VAL A 11 -9.28 -0.85 -6.09
N ASP A 12 -9.76 -0.55 -7.30
CA ASP A 12 -11.15 -0.15 -7.51
C ASP A 12 -12.05 -1.34 -7.82
N GLU A 13 -13.34 -1.09 -8.04
CA GLU A 13 -14.32 -2.13 -8.33
C GLU A 13 -14.01 -2.92 -9.59
N ALA A 14 -13.32 -2.30 -10.54
CA ALA A 14 -12.98 -2.95 -11.81
C ALA A 14 -11.69 -3.78 -11.68
N GLY A 15 -11.03 -3.75 -10.50
CA GLY A 15 -9.79 -4.46 -10.28
C GLY A 15 -8.55 -3.70 -10.72
N HIS A 16 -8.69 -2.42 -11.03
CA HIS A 16 -7.55 -1.59 -11.39
C HIS A 16 -6.78 -1.17 -10.15
N GLU A 17 -5.46 -1.34 -10.20
CA GLU A 17 -4.58 -0.94 -9.13
C GLU A 17 -3.94 0.41 -9.45
N GLU A 18 -3.91 1.29 -8.46
CA GLU A 18 -3.33 2.61 -8.63
C GLU A 18 -2.43 2.93 -7.44
N LEU A 19 -1.24 3.45 -7.73
CA LEU A 19 -0.33 3.88 -6.68
C LEU A 19 -0.89 5.15 -6.03
N VAL A 20 -1.09 5.10 -4.73
CA VAL A 20 -1.64 6.22 -3.97
C VAL A 20 -0.53 7.08 -3.38
N GLU A 21 0.46 6.45 -2.75
CA GLU A 21 1.48 7.16 -2.02
C GLU A 21 2.70 6.28 -1.83
N THR A 22 3.87 6.92 -1.68
CA THR A 22 5.08 6.25 -1.22
C THR A 22 5.55 6.95 0.04
N THR A 23 6.06 6.19 0.99
CA THR A 23 6.53 6.75 2.26
C THR A 23 7.63 5.87 2.84
N SER A 24 8.47 6.45 3.66
CA SER A 24 9.51 5.70 4.37
C SER A 24 9.02 5.18 5.72
N SER A 25 7.79 5.48 6.10
CA SER A 25 7.21 5.08 7.39
C SER A 25 6.17 3.99 7.20
N LYS A 26 6.41 2.82 7.81
CA LYS A 26 5.45 1.71 7.76
C LYS A 26 4.12 2.12 8.39
N LYS A 27 4.19 2.83 9.53
CA LYS A 27 2.99 3.28 10.22
C LYS A 27 2.15 4.19 9.33
N GLU A 28 2.82 5.13 8.67
CA GLU A 28 2.13 6.07 7.78
C GLU A 28 1.51 5.33 6.60
N ALA A 29 2.23 4.34 6.03
CA ALA A 29 1.71 3.55 4.92
C ALA A 29 0.43 2.82 5.32
N LEU A 30 0.41 2.23 6.51
CA LEU A 30 -0.77 1.52 7.01
C LEU A 30 -1.94 2.48 7.24
N GLU A 31 -1.68 3.68 7.74
CA GLU A 31 -2.71 4.68 7.94
C GLU A 31 -3.30 5.17 6.63
N ILE A 32 -2.44 5.39 5.63
CA ILE A 32 -2.88 5.82 4.30
C ILE A 32 -3.74 4.74 3.65
N ALA A 33 -3.34 3.48 3.76
CA ALA A 33 -4.10 2.37 3.19
C ALA A 33 -5.49 2.28 3.82
N ASP A 34 -5.56 2.37 5.15
CA ASP A 34 -6.83 2.32 5.87
C ASP A 34 -7.74 3.49 5.47
N ALA A 35 -7.17 4.68 5.33
CA ALA A 35 -7.93 5.85 4.92
C ALA A 35 -8.51 5.71 3.52
N ASN A 36 -7.80 5.05 2.61
CA ASN A 36 -8.27 4.85 1.25
C ASN A 36 -9.50 3.94 1.19
N LEU A 37 -9.59 2.95 2.09
CA LEU A 37 -10.80 2.16 2.19
C LEU A 37 -11.98 3.03 2.60
N GLY A 38 -11.75 3.97 3.52
CA GLY A 38 -12.79 4.90 3.95
C GLY A 38 -13.24 5.84 2.85
N LEU A 39 -12.40 6.03 1.80
CA LEU A 39 -12.73 6.87 0.65
C LEU A 39 -13.34 6.09 -0.51
N GLY A 40 -13.57 4.79 -0.33
CA GLY A 40 -14.29 3.99 -1.30
C GLY A 40 -13.46 2.99 -2.11
N ALA A 41 -12.17 2.84 -1.81
CA ALA A 41 -11.39 1.80 -2.46
C ALA A 41 -11.89 0.43 -2.02
N MET A 42 -11.88 -0.54 -2.91
CA MET A 42 -12.30 -1.91 -2.59
C MET A 42 -11.23 -2.62 -1.76
N GLU A 43 -9.96 -2.37 -2.09
CA GLU A 43 -8.83 -2.91 -1.35
C GLU A 43 -7.73 -1.85 -1.32
N ALA A 44 -6.87 -1.95 -0.32
CA ALA A 44 -5.65 -1.15 -0.25
C ALA A 44 -4.52 -2.10 0.15
N ILE A 45 -3.42 -2.02 -0.57
CA ILE A 45 -2.30 -2.94 -0.40
C ILE A 45 -1.05 -2.13 -0.06
N VAL A 46 -0.33 -2.59 0.96
CA VAL A 46 0.94 -1.98 1.33
C VAL A 46 2.06 -2.92 0.95
N TYR A 47 2.99 -2.42 0.16
CA TYR A 47 4.20 -3.14 -0.25
C TYR A 47 5.41 -2.51 0.40
N GLN A 48 6.38 -3.33 0.71
CA GLN A 48 7.69 -2.87 1.15
C GLN A 48 8.68 -3.16 0.03
N GLU A 49 9.44 -2.14 -0.37
CA GLU A 49 10.47 -2.31 -1.39
C GLU A 49 11.78 -2.72 -0.71
N ASP A 50 12.42 -3.75 -1.25
CA ASP A 50 13.69 -4.21 -0.72
C ASP A 50 14.87 -3.54 -1.44
N GLU A 51 16.10 -3.92 -1.06
CA GLU A 51 17.32 -3.34 -1.62
C GLU A 51 17.45 -3.54 -3.13
N ASN A 52 16.81 -4.57 -3.66
CA ASN A 52 16.87 -4.89 -5.09
C ASN A 52 15.75 -4.22 -5.88
N GLY A 53 14.88 -3.48 -5.21
CA GLY A 53 13.74 -2.85 -5.86
C GLY A 53 12.52 -3.74 -5.99
N ASP A 54 12.56 -4.94 -5.40
CA ASP A 54 11.42 -5.85 -5.43
C ASP A 54 10.39 -5.47 -4.38
N LEU A 55 9.13 -5.59 -4.72
CA LEU A 55 8.04 -5.26 -3.81
C LEU A 55 7.51 -6.50 -3.12
N HIS A 56 7.34 -6.40 -1.81
CA HIS A 56 6.79 -7.47 -0.99
C HIS A 56 5.52 -6.99 -0.32
N GLU A 57 4.41 -7.68 -0.54
CA GLU A 57 3.15 -7.33 0.10
C GLU A 57 3.27 -7.62 1.59
N ILE A 58 3.09 -6.60 2.43
CA ILE A 58 3.16 -6.76 3.87
C ILE A 58 1.80 -6.64 4.56
N LYS A 59 0.84 -6.01 3.90
CA LYS A 59 -0.51 -5.88 4.45
C LYS A 59 -1.50 -5.62 3.33
N ARG A 60 -2.66 -6.25 3.42
CA ARG A 60 -3.77 -6.02 2.50
C ARG A 60 -5.01 -5.73 3.33
N PHE A 61 -5.64 -4.59 3.05
CA PHE A 61 -6.90 -4.21 3.67
C PHE A 61 -8.03 -4.40 2.67
N GLY A 62 -9.19 -4.75 3.15
CA GLY A 62 -10.36 -4.81 2.28
C GLY A 62 -11.11 -6.12 2.43
N HIS A 63 -12.02 -6.35 1.47
CA HIS A 63 -12.86 -7.53 1.48
C HIS A 63 -12.14 -8.64 0.73
N GLY A 64 -11.57 -9.52 1.50
CA GLY A 64 -10.90 -10.69 0.93
C GLY A 64 -11.86 -11.82 0.65
#